data_fea534a892f362780aef0e56b2fa8fd6
#
_entry.id   fea534a892f362780aef0e56b2fa8fd6
#
_cell.length_a   1.000
_cell.length_b   1.000
_cell.length_c   1.000
_cell.angle_alpha   90.00
_cell.angle_beta   90.00
_cell.angle_gamma   90.00
#
_symmetry.space_group_name_H-M   'P 1'
#
loop_
_entity.id
_entity.type
_entity.pdbx_description
1 polymer ?
#
loop_
_entity_poly.entity_id
_entity_poly.type
_entity_poly.pdbx_seq_one_letter_code
_entity_poly.pdbx_strand_id
1 'polypeptide(L)'
;MEQWDLYCNIAIRLALALLVGTILGLNRWLHHKSAGIRTHSLVAIGSATAIMLISDFVKDDAQAVSRVLQGLITGLGFLGAGVIIRERSSQKIHGLTTAASLWSCALIGAAFGGGQFVLGGLALATILLTLVIGGPLERLASKLTGIKQESEVSTDQDQ
;
A
#
# COMPACT_ATOMS: atom_id res chain seq x y z
N MET A 1 11.45 30.65 -14.70
CA MET A 1 11.13 30.28 -13.30
C MET A 1 9.99 29.23 -13.27
N GLU A 2 8.89 29.43 -13.97
CA GLU A 2 7.74 28.48 -13.96
C GLU A 2 8.08 27.01 -14.32
N GLN A 3 8.97 26.75 -15.27
CA GLN A 3 9.30 25.36 -15.64
C GLN A 3 10.08 24.63 -14.55
N TRP A 4 10.97 25.29 -13.85
CA TRP A 4 11.70 24.72 -12.74
C TRP A 4 10.80 24.36 -11.56
N ASP A 5 9.84 25.23 -11.26
CA ASP A 5 8.85 24.99 -10.20
C ASP A 5 7.97 23.78 -10.52
N LEU A 6 7.59 23.60 -11.80
CA LEU A 6 6.86 22.43 -12.28
C LEU A 6 7.67 21.14 -12.10
N TYR A 7 8.93 21.13 -12.55
CA TYR A 7 9.79 19.94 -12.43
C TYR A 7 10.06 19.58 -10.97
N CYS A 8 10.32 20.58 -10.12
CA CYS A 8 10.47 20.35 -8.69
C CYS A 8 9.20 19.75 -8.05
N ASN A 9 8.02 20.24 -8.42
CA ASN A 9 6.76 19.74 -7.91
C ASN A 9 6.52 18.28 -8.31
N ILE A 10 6.76 17.93 -9.58
CA ILE A 10 6.66 16.55 -10.07
C ILE A 10 7.65 15.65 -9.32
N ALA A 11 8.89 16.08 -9.18
CA ALA A 11 9.94 15.32 -8.50
C ALA A 11 9.59 15.06 -7.03
N ILE A 12 9.07 16.06 -6.31
CA ILE A 12 8.65 15.95 -4.91
C ILE A 12 7.51 14.92 -4.77
N ARG A 13 6.48 14.98 -5.63
CA ARG A 13 5.36 14.05 -5.59
C ARG A 13 5.80 12.61 -5.83
N LEU A 14 6.65 12.38 -6.82
CA LEU A 14 7.21 11.06 -7.11
C LEU A 14 8.14 10.56 -5.99
N ALA A 15 8.98 11.44 -5.43
CA ALA A 15 9.84 11.10 -4.30
C ALA A 15 9.03 10.70 -3.06
N LEU A 16 7.94 11.40 -2.76
CA LEU A 16 7.05 11.07 -1.66
C LEU A 16 6.33 9.73 -1.92
N ALA A 17 5.88 9.48 -3.13
CA ALA A 17 5.29 8.20 -3.50
C ALA A 17 6.29 7.04 -3.37
N LEU A 18 7.53 7.23 -3.84
CA LEU A 18 8.62 6.27 -3.66
C LEU A 18 8.90 6.02 -2.17
N LEU A 19 8.98 7.07 -1.37
CA LEU A 19 9.23 6.98 0.07
C LEU A 19 8.16 6.14 0.77
N VAL A 20 6.88 6.40 0.49
CA VAL A 20 5.76 5.63 1.05
C VAL A 20 5.86 4.16 0.66
N GLY A 21 6.05 3.87 -0.62
CA GLY A 21 6.19 2.50 -1.09
C GLY A 21 7.38 1.79 -0.43
N THR A 22 8.49 2.50 -0.26
CA THR A 22 9.67 1.97 0.42
C THR A 22 9.39 1.68 1.89
N ILE A 23 8.77 2.59 2.62
CA ILE A 23 8.47 2.44 4.06
C ILE A 23 7.51 1.27 4.29
N LEU A 24 6.38 1.24 3.57
CA LEU A 24 5.40 0.16 3.69
C LEU A 24 6.00 -1.17 3.23
N GLY A 25 6.72 -1.17 2.11
CA GLY A 25 7.38 -2.36 1.58
C GLY A 25 8.48 -2.89 2.49
N LEU A 26 9.23 -2.02 3.16
CA LEU A 26 10.24 -2.39 4.16
C LEU A 26 9.59 -3.07 5.37
N ASN A 27 8.50 -2.52 5.89
CA ASN A 27 7.74 -3.16 6.96
C ASN A 27 7.30 -4.57 6.57
N ARG A 28 6.81 -4.75 5.34
CA ARG A 28 6.38 -6.07 4.83
C ARG A 28 7.56 -7.02 4.62
N TRP A 29 8.67 -6.53 4.09
CA TRP A 29 9.89 -7.30 3.89
C TRP A 29 10.48 -7.79 5.22
N LEU A 30 10.54 -6.94 6.25
CA LEU A 30 11.00 -7.31 7.59
C LEU A 30 10.14 -8.40 8.25
N HIS A 31 8.87 -8.53 7.83
CA HIS A 31 7.96 -9.58 8.30
C HIS A 31 7.85 -10.76 7.32
N HIS A 32 8.81 -10.93 6.40
CA HIS A 32 8.86 -12.03 5.42
C HIS A 32 7.57 -12.21 4.60
N LYS A 33 6.91 -11.10 4.22
CA LYS A 33 5.67 -11.15 3.41
C LYS A 33 5.98 -11.15 1.91
N SER A 34 5.08 -11.69 1.10
CA SER A 34 5.24 -11.95 -0.34
C SER A 34 5.52 -10.69 -1.19
N ALA A 35 4.97 -9.53 -0.83
CA ALA A 35 5.20 -8.26 -1.51
C ALA A 35 6.06 -7.35 -0.63
N GLY A 36 7.27 -7.04 -1.08
CA GLY A 36 8.24 -6.20 -0.39
C GLY A 36 8.39 -4.81 -0.98
N ILE A 37 9.60 -4.23 -0.78
CA ILE A 37 9.93 -2.84 -1.15
C ILE A 37 9.64 -2.55 -2.61
N ARG A 38 10.13 -3.38 -3.55
CA ARG A 38 9.97 -3.15 -4.99
C ARG A 38 8.50 -3.03 -5.38
N THR A 39 7.68 -3.98 -4.92
CA THR A 39 6.26 -4.04 -5.29
C THR A 39 5.50 -2.83 -4.77
N HIS A 40 5.68 -2.47 -3.49
CA HIS A 40 5.01 -1.30 -2.91
C HIS A 40 5.48 0.00 -3.56
N SER A 41 6.79 0.16 -3.81
CA SER A 41 7.31 1.37 -4.46
C SER A 41 6.78 1.55 -5.89
N LEU A 42 6.76 0.47 -6.68
CA LEU A 42 6.21 0.54 -8.05
C LEU A 42 4.72 0.85 -8.06
N VAL A 43 3.96 0.28 -7.13
CA VAL A 43 2.52 0.55 -6.99
C VAL A 43 2.28 2.01 -6.61
N ALA A 44 3.02 2.54 -5.63
CA ALA A 44 2.86 3.94 -5.20
C ALA A 44 3.23 4.93 -6.31
N ILE A 45 4.39 4.72 -6.97
CA ILE A 45 4.86 5.58 -8.07
C ILE A 45 3.88 5.52 -9.24
N GLY A 46 3.44 4.32 -9.64
CA GLY A 46 2.48 4.15 -10.74
C GLY A 46 1.16 4.86 -10.46
N SER A 47 0.65 4.77 -9.23
CA SER A 47 -0.57 5.47 -8.81
C SER A 47 -0.40 6.99 -8.80
N ALA A 48 0.73 7.50 -8.30
CA ALA A 48 1.04 8.92 -8.32
C ALA A 48 1.14 9.45 -9.76
N THR A 49 1.85 8.71 -10.62
CA THR A 49 2.00 9.05 -12.04
C THR A 49 0.64 9.08 -12.76
N ALA A 50 -0.23 8.11 -12.51
CA ALA A 50 -1.56 8.06 -13.14
C ALA A 50 -2.42 9.29 -12.77
N ILE A 51 -2.37 9.73 -11.52
CA ILE A 51 -3.11 10.92 -11.07
C ILE A 51 -2.48 12.20 -11.63
N MET A 52 -1.15 12.33 -11.63
CA MET A 52 -0.49 13.50 -12.21
C MET A 52 -0.77 13.62 -13.71
N LEU A 53 -0.71 12.50 -14.43
CA LEU A 53 -0.97 12.47 -15.87
C LEU A 53 -2.37 13.02 -16.21
N ILE A 54 -3.40 12.59 -15.48
CA ILE A 54 -4.76 13.06 -15.76
C ILE A 54 -4.95 14.52 -15.34
N SER A 55 -4.30 14.96 -14.23
CA SER A 55 -4.38 16.33 -13.77
C SER A 55 -3.77 17.33 -14.77
N ASP A 56 -2.76 16.90 -15.53
CA ASP A 56 -2.14 17.72 -16.58
C ASP A 56 -2.99 17.80 -17.84
N PHE A 57 -3.69 16.71 -18.22
CA PHE A 57 -4.52 16.64 -19.42
C PHE A 57 -5.89 17.31 -19.24
N VAL A 58 -6.47 17.24 -18.04
CA VAL A 58 -7.84 17.67 -17.78
C VAL A 58 -7.87 18.52 -16.52
N LYS A 59 -7.69 19.83 -16.71
CA LYS A 59 -7.75 20.80 -15.61
C LYS A 59 -9.18 20.84 -15.07
N ASP A 60 -9.31 20.67 -13.75
CA ASP A 60 -10.55 20.83 -12.97
C ASP A 60 -11.69 19.84 -13.29
N ASP A 61 -11.43 18.69 -13.94
CA ASP A 61 -12.43 17.65 -14.12
C ASP A 61 -12.32 16.56 -13.03
N ALA A 62 -13.11 16.74 -11.97
CA ALA A 62 -13.22 15.78 -10.88
C ALA A 62 -13.71 14.38 -11.36
N GLN A 63 -14.48 14.32 -12.45
CA GLN A 63 -14.96 13.05 -13.00
C GLN A 63 -13.81 12.26 -13.66
N ALA A 64 -12.90 12.94 -14.35
CA ALA A 64 -11.74 12.29 -14.95
C ALA A 64 -10.84 11.68 -13.87
N VAL A 65 -10.55 12.42 -12.80
CA VAL A 65 -9.79 11.92 -11.65
C VAL A 65 -10.49 10.73 -10.98
N SER A 66 -11.81 10.80 -10.80
CA SER A 66 -12.62 9.71 -10.23
C SER A 66 -12.52 8.43 -11.06
N ARG A 67 -12.57 8.53 -12.41
CA ARG A 67 -12.41 7.37 -13.30
C ARG A 67 -11.03 6.72 -13.20
N VAL A 68 -9.97 7.52 -13.08
CA VAL A 68 -8.61 7.00 -12.88
C VAL A 68 -8.49 6.30 -11.53
N LEU A 69 -9.03 6.88 -10.47
CA LEU A 69 -9.07 6.22 -9.15
C LEU A 69 -9.84 4.91 -9.19
N GLN A 70 -10.99 4.85 -9.85
CA GLN A 70 -11.76 3.61 -10.04
C GLN A 70 -10.93 2.56 -10.78
N GLY A 71 -10.22 2.95 -11.84
CA GLY A 71 -9.32 2.08 -12.59
C GLY A 71 -8.18 1.54 -11.73
N LEU A 72 -7.54 2.41 -10.93
CA LEU A 72 -6.49 2.02 -9.99
C LEU A 72 -7.01 1.01 -8.96
N ILE A 73 -8.13 1.30 -8.32
CA ILE A 73 -8.76 0.42 -7.31
C ILE A 73 -9.09 -0.95 -7.92
N THR A 74 -9.67 -0.96 -9.13
CA THR A 74 -10.02 -2.20 -9.83
C THR A 74 -8.76 -3.00 -10.22
N GLY A 75 -7.74 -2.34 -10.78
CA GLY A 75 -6.48 -2.98 -11.16
C GLY A 75 -5.72 -3.57 -9.96
N LEU A 76 -5.78 -2.89 -8.81
CA LEU A 76 -5.21 -3.38 -7.56
C LEU A 76 -5.91 -4.64 -7.03
N GLY A 77 -7.18 -4.84 -7.35
CA GLY A 77 -7.89 -6.09 -7.04
C GLY A 77 -7.20 -7.31 -7.63
N PHE A 78 -6.68 -7.21 -8.86
CA PHE A 78 -5.91 -8.27 -9.52
C PHE A 78 -4.58 -8.53 -8.81
N LEU A 79 -3.80 -7.50 -8.48
CA LEU A 79 -2.55 -7.64 -7.72
C LEU A 79 -2.81 -8.20 -6.31
N GLY A 80 -3.87 -7.72 -5.65
CA GLY A 80 -4.29 -8.20 -4.34
C GLY A 80 -4.66 -9.69 -4.38
N ALA A 81 -5.42 -10.12 -5.36
CA ALA A 81 -5.73 -11.53 -5.56
C ALA A 81 -4.47 -12.38 -5.80
N GLY A 82 -3.48 -11.83 -6.53
CA GLY A 82 -2.22 -12.51 -6.80
C GLY A 82 -1.35 -12.77 -5.58
N VAL A 83 -1.48 -11.99 -4.50
CA VAL A 83 -0.72 -12.20 -3.26
C VAL A 83 -1.49 -13.00 -2.20
N ILE A 84 -2.78 -13.26 -2.41
CA ILE A 84 -3.60 -14.08 -1.52
C ILE A 84 -3.47 -15.54 -1.94
N ILE A 85 -2.87 -16.35 -1.09
CA ILE A 85 -2.60 -17.77 -1.36
C ILE A 85 -3.36 -18.61 -0.33
N ARG A 86 -4.05 -19.63 -0.83
CA ARG A 86 -4.65 -20.65 0.02
C ARG A 86 -3.74 -21.88 0.05
N GLU A 87 -3.29 -22.24 1.22
CA GLU A 87 -2.50 -23.45 1.41
C GLU A 87 -3.39 -24.69 1.31
N ARG A 88 -3.01 -25.65 0.45
CA ARG A 88 -3.83 -26.84 0.19
C ARG A 88 -3.90 -27.80 1.40
N SER A 89 -2.83 -27.85 2.21
CA SER A 89 -2.72 -28.78 3.33
C SER A 89 -3.50 -28.34 4.57
N SER A 90 -3.51 -27.04 4.87
CA SER A 90 -4.08 -26.50 6.12
C SER A 90 -5.36 -25.67 5.92
N GLN A 91 -5.79 -25.46 4.67
CA GLN A 91 -6.87 -24.53 4.29
C GLN A 91 -6.65 -23.07 4.75
N LYS A 92 -5.45 -22.72 5.22
CA LYS A 92 -5.12 -21.37 5.67
C LYS A 92 -5.00 -20.42 4.49
N ILE A 93 -5.48 -19.21 4.70
CA ILE A 93 -5.39 -18.13 3.71
C ILE A 93 -4.30 -17.16 4.18
N HIS A 94 -3.29 -16.97 3.35
CA HIS A 94 -2.18 -16.05 3.58
C HIS A 94 -2.25 -14.85 2.63
N GLY A 95 -1.63 -13.73 3.01
CA GLY A 95 -1.48 -12.57 2.14
C GLY A 95 -2.58 -11.51 2.24
N LEU A 96 -3.62 -11.69 3.04
CA LEU A 96 -4.70 -10.70 3.19
C LEU A 96 -4.20 -9.32 3.61
N THR A 97 -3.35 -9.26 4.66
CA THR A 97 -2.75 -8.00 5.11
C THR A 97 -1.81 -7.41 4.05
N THR A 98 -1.11 -8.26 3.29
CA THR A 98 -0.25 -7.81 2.18
C THR A 98 -1.09 -7.20 1.06
N ALA A 99 -2.19 -7.82 0.68
CA ALA A 99 -3.13 -7.28 -0.31
C ALA A 99 -3.70 -5.92 0.15
N ALA A 100 -4.13 -5.83 1.42
CA ALA A 100 -4.61 -4.58 2.01
C ALA A 100 -3.53 -3.50 2.03
N SER A 101 -2.27 -3.85 2.35
CA SER A 101 -1.17 -2.88 2.35
C SER A 101 -0.80 -2.37 0.95
N LEU A 102 -0.87 -3.20 -0.08
CA LEU A 102 -0.68 -2.79 -1.48
C LEU A 102 -1.77 -1.82 -1.92
N TRP A 103 -3.03 -2.14 -1.59
CA TRP A 103 -4.17 -1.28 -1.91
C TRP A 103 -4.04 0.09 -1.24
N SER A 104 -3.71 0.12 0.07
CA SER A 104 -3.47 1.34 0.82
C SER A 104 -2.29 2.15 0.27
N CYS A 105 -1.19 1.47 -0.10
CA CYS A 105 0.00 2.06 -0.68
C CYS A 105 -0.32 2.82 -1.99
N ALA A 106 -1.15 2.23 -2.85
CA ALA A 106 -1.58 2.85 -4.08
C ALA A 106 -2.42 4.12 -3.85
N LEU A 107 -3.35 4.10 -2.89
CA LEU A 107 -4.16 5.27 -2.56
C LEU A 107 -3.33 6.41 -1.97
N ILE A 108 -2.32 6.09 -1.14
CA ILE A 108 -1.39 7.12 -0.63
C ILE A 108 -0.54 7.69 -1.78
N GLY A 109 -0.05 6.84 -2.67
CA GLY A 109 0.65 7.26 -3.88
C GLY A 109 -0.21 8.19 -4.74
N ALA A 110 -1.46 7.83 -4.98
CA ALA A 110 -2.43 8.66 -5.69
C ALA A 110 -2.67 10.00 -4.98
N ALA A 111 -2.76 10.02 -3.64
CA ALA A 111 -2.91 11.25 -2.87
C ALA A 111 -1.71 12.18 -3.05
N PHE A 112 -0.48 11.67 -2.99
CA PHE A 112 0.72 12.49 -3.26
C PHE A 112 0.78 12.94 -4.71
N GLY A 113 0.42 12.09 -5.68
CA GLY A 113 0.28 12.47 -7.07
C GLY A 113 -0.72 13.61 -7.29
N GLY A 114 -1.84 13.62 -6.55
CA GLY A 114 -2.83 14.69 -6.54
C GLY A 114 -2.46 15.92 -5.70
N GLY A 115 -1.26 15.95 -5.07
CA GLY A 115 -0.83 17.06 -4.22
C GLY A 115 -1.47 17.10 -2.83
N GLN A 116 -2.17 16.04 -2.43
CA GLN A 116 -2.83 15.91 -1.12
C GLN A 116 -1.82 15.46 -0.04
N PHE A 117 -0.81 16.27 0.23
CA PHE A 117 0.33 15.91 1.09
C PHE A 117 -0.07 15.59 2.53
N VAL A 118 -0.99 16.37 3.10
CA VAL A 118 -1.47 16.16 4.47
C VAL A 118 -2.25 14.85 4.57
N LEU A 119 -3.16 14.60 3.63
CA LEU A 119 -3.93 13.36 3.58
C LEU A 119 -3.01 12.15 3.43
N GLY A 120 -2.08 12.20 2.48
CA GLY A 120 -1.11 11.13 2.25
C GLY A 120 -0.24 10.84 3.46
N GLY A 121 0.25 11.88 4.13
CA GLY A 121 1.08 11.75 5.34
C GLY A 121 0.32 11.15 6.53
N LEU A 122 -0.90 11.63 6.80
CA LEU A 122 -1.75 11.09 7.87
C LEU A 122 -2.18 9.65 7.59
N ALA A 123 -2.53 9.34 6.35
CA ALA A 123 -2.87 7.99 5.93
C ALA A 123 -1.68 7.03 6.12
N LEU A 124 -0.47 7.43 5.71
CA LEU A 124 0.74 6.65 5.93
C LEU A 124 0.97 6.37 7.41
N ALA A 125 0.89 7.41 8.26
CA ALA A 125 1.08 7.28 9.70
C ALA A 125 0.07 6.30 10.32
N THR A 126 -1.21 6.43 9.96
CA THR A 126 -2.28 5.57 10.46
C THR A 126 -2.10 4.11 10.03
N ILE A 127 -1.73 3.88 8.77
CA ILE A 127 -1.52 2.53 8.24
C ILE A 127 -0.29 1.88 8.87
N LEU A 128 0.81 2.63 9.04
CA LEU A 128 2.00 2.12 9.73
C LEU A 128 1.68 1.77 11.19
N LEU A 129 0.93 2.61 11.88
CA LEU A 129 0.48 2.34 13.23
C LEU A 129 -0.33 1.04 13.28
N THR A 130 -1.26 0.85 12.36
CA THR A 130 -2.06 -0.37 12.25
C THR A 130 -1.19 -1.61 11.99
N LEU A 131 -0.21 -1.52 11.09
CA LEU A 131 0.68 -2.64 10.77
C LEU A 131 1.62 -3.00 11.92
N VAL A 132 2.07 -2.02 12.71
CA VAL A 132 2.99 -2.23 13.84
C VAL A 132 2.23 -2.71 15.08
N ILE A 133 1.09 -2.09 15.40
CA ILE A 133 0.35 -2.38 16.64
C ILE A 133 -0.63 -3.55 16.44
N GLY A 134 -1.18 -3.75 15.25
CA GLY A 134 -2.20 -4.77 14.98
C GLY A 134 -1.77 -6.17 15.40
N GLY A 135 -0.57 -6.60 15.02
CA GLY A 135 -0.06 -7.92 15.38
C GLY A 135 0.10 -8.16 16.91
N PRO A 136 0.76 -7.28 17.66
CA PRO A 136 0.78 -7.37 19.12
C PRO A 136 -0.61 -7.36 19.77
N LEU A 137 -1.53 -6.52 19.27
CA LEU A 137 -2.89 -6.43 19.79
C LEU A 137 -3.67 -7.72 19.57
N GLU A 138 -3.58 -8.33 18.39
CA GLU A 138 -4.19 -9.62 18.08
C GLU A 138 -3.68 -10.73 19.01
N ARG A 139 -2.36 -10.78 19.26
CA ARG A 139 -1.75 -11.73 20.20
C ARG A 139 -2.24 -11.53 21.64
N LEU A 140 -2.40 -10.29 22.05
CA LEU A 140 -2.92 -9.98 23.39
C LEU A 140 -4.40 -10.40 23.51
N ALA A 141 -5.21 -10.05 22.50
CA ALA A 141 -6.62 -10.43 22.47
C ALA A 141 -6.80 -11.96 22.48
N SER A 142 -6.02 -12.71 21.71
CA SER A 142 -6.08 -14.18 21.70
C SER A 142 -5.73 -14.80 23.06
N LYS A 143 -4.78 -14.21 23.78
CA LYS A 143 -4.44 -14.67 25.14
C LYS A 143 -5.56 -14.41 26.15
N LEU A 144 -6.29 -13.30 26.00
CA LEU A 144 -7.38 -12.91 26.91
C LEU A 144 -8.67 -13.70 26.64
N THR A 145 -8.95 -14.00 25.37
CA THR A 145 -10.20 -14.67 24.98
C THR A 145 -10.09 -16.20 24.93
N GLY A 146 -8.87 -16.75 25.06
CA GLY A 146 -8.62 -18.18 24.89
C GLY A 146 -8.84 -18.72 23.47
N ILE A 147 -9.22 -17.84 22.52
CA ILE A 147 -9.41 -18.18 21.12
C ILE A 147 -8.03 -18.30 20.50
N LYS A 148 -7.59 -19.51 20.17
CA LYS A 148 -6.39 -19.72 19.35
C LYS A 148 -6.64 -19.13 17.96
N GLN A 149 -6.17 -17.91 17.70
CA GLN A 149 -5.98 -17.46 16.34
C GLN A 149 -4.95 -18.37 15.71
N GLU A 150 -5.30 -19.01 14.61
CA GLU A 150 -4.32 -19.65 13.73
C GLU A 150 -3.48 -18.53 13.08
N SER A 151 -2.51 -18.01 13.86
CA SER A 151 -1.54 -17.04 13.39
C SER A 151 -0.84 -17.57 12.15
N GLU A 152 -0.55 -16.69 11.20
CA GLU A 152 0.44 -16.88 10.13
C GLU A 152 1.82 -17.16 10.79
N VAL A 153 1.98 -18.35 11.37
CA VAL A 153 3.26 -18.76 11.98
C VAL A 153 4.15 -19.27 10.87
N SER A 154 5.26 -18.56 10.72
CA SER A 154 6.46 -18.97 10.03
C SER A 154 6.76 -20.43 10.29
N THR A 155 6.74 -21.23 9.24
CA THR A 155 7.40 -22.53 9.18
C THR A 155 8.88 -22.26 8.94
N ASP A 156 9.61 -21.99 10.02
CA ASP A 156 11.05 -22.12 10.06
C ASP A 156 11.37 -23.07 11.20
N GLN A 157 11.27 -24.35 10.90
CA GLN A 157 12.10 -25.41 11.49
C GLN A 157 11.75 -26.69 10.73
N ASP A 158 12.65 -27.07 9.90
CA ASP A 158 13.05 -28.40 9.44
C ASP A 158 13.43 -28.39 7.96
N GLN A 159 14.66 -27.98 7.69
CA GLN A 159 15.62 -28.75 6.88
C GLN A 159 17.04 -28.20 7.08
#